data_a07cc9abcbdca5c45a39d7b9d4f887bc
#
_entry.id   a07cc9abcbdca5c45a39d7b9d4f887bc
#
_cell.length_a   1.000
_cell.length_b   1.000
_cell.length_c   1.000
_cell.angle_alpha   90.00
_cell.angle_beta   90.00
_cell.angle_gamma   90.00
#
_symmetry.space_group_name_H-M   'P 1'
#
loop_
_entity.id
_entity.type
_entity.pdbx_description
1 polymer ?
#
loop_
_entity_poly.entity_id
_entity_poly.type
_entity_poly.pdbx_seq_one_letter_code
_entity_poly.pdbx_strand_id
1 'polypeptide(L)'
;MTADLFDPLDTTELAVEPLADGAMVLRGFARSMQDELLADVHAVIGAAPLRHLITPGGLRMSVAMTNCGALGWVSDRRGYRYVRVDPERGAPWPSMPASFTRLAALAASSAGFEGFGPDACLINRYEPGAKLSLHQDRDEHDYGAPIVSVSLGLPAVFLFGGSMRADKAQRTRLQHGDVVVWGGPSRLRFHGVLPLAEGEHALLGAQRINLTFRRAARALL
;
A
#
# COMPACT_ATOMS: atom_id res chain seq x y z
N MET A 1 30.94 43.58 -0.55
CA MET A 1 30.03 42.55 -1.13
C MET A 1 29.99 41.39 -0.16
N THR A 2 29.03 41.41 0.75
CA THR A 2 28.79 40.35 1.73
C THR A 2 27.81 39.38 1.12
N ALA A 3 28.29 38.15 0.82
CA ALA A 3 27.43 37.06 0.40
C ALA A 3 26.54 36.67 1.57
N ASP A 4 25.23 36.71 1.35
CA ASP A 4 24.20 36.29 2.29
C ASP A 4 24.24 34.78 2.45
N LEU A 5 24.61 34.31 3.64
CA LEU A 5 24.88 32.91 3.97
C LEU A 5 23.63 32.20 4.56
N PHE A 6 22.45 32.65 4.20
CA PHE A 6 21.18 32.00 4.56
C PHE A 6 20.47 31.55 3.28
N ASP A 7 20.96 30.46 2.69
CA ASP A 7 20.11 29.64 1.86
C ASP A 7 19.00 29.06 2.77
N PRO A 8 17.73 29.32 2.50
CA PRO A 8 16.67 28.71 3.28
C PRO A 8 16.79 27.20 3.07
N LEU A 9 17.05 26.48 4.16
CA LEU A 9 16.89 25.02 4.21
C LEU A 9 15.52 24.72 3.56
N ASP A 10 15.56 24.03 2.44
CA ASP A 10 14.39 23.60 1.69
C ASP A 10 13.58 22.62 2.57
N THR A 11 12.87 23.16 3.55
CA THR A 11 11.82 22.45 4.27
C THR A 11 10.66 22.37 3.31
N THR A 12 10.77 21.44 2.34
CA THR A 12 9.64 21.08 1.51
C THR A 12 8.57 20.53 2.46
N GLU A 13 7.66 21.37 2.91
CA GLU A 13 6.49 20.91 3.66
C GLU A 13 5.85 19.79 2.86
N LEU A 14 5.75 18.62 3.47
CA LEU A 14 5.10 17.46 2.86
C LEU A 14 3.68 17.89 2.47
N ALA A 15 3.42 17.97 1.18
CA ALA A 15 2.10 18.35 0.70
C ALA A 15 1.10 17.25 1.07
N VAL A 16 0.18 17.57 1.97
CA VAL A 16 -0.91 16.70 2.42
C VAL A 16 -2.17 17.05 1.63
N GLU A 17 -2.75 16.06 0.97
CA GLU A 17 -4.01 16.21 0.21
C GLU A 17 -5.11 15.40 0.91
N PRO A 18 -6.12 16.07 1.52
CA PRO A 18 -7.22 15.36 2.16
C PRO A 18 -8.11 14.66 1.10
N LEU A 19 -8.49 13.42 1.38
CA LEU A 19 -9.46 12.65 0.58
C LEU A 19 -10.83 12.61 1.24
N ALA A 20 -10.87 12.41 2.55
CA ALA A 20 -12.07 12.37 3.37
C ALA A 20 -11.68 12.50 4.84
N ASP A 21 -12.66 12.51 5.75
CA ASP A 21 -12.40 12.43 7.18
C ASP A 21 -11.64 11.12 7.51
N GLY A 22 -10.48 11.25 8.15
CA GLY A 22 -9.56 10.14 8.43
C GLY A 22 -8.86 9.54 7.21
N ALA A 23 -8.82 10.25 6.05
CA ALA A 23 -8.14 9.77 4.86
C ALA A 23 -7.40 10.90 4.12
N MET A 24 -6.15 10.66 3.72
CA MET A 24 -5.32 11.64 3.04
C MET A 24 -4.23 11.00 2.16
N VAL A 25 -3.68 11.80 1.26
CA VAL A 25 -2.47 11.49 0.50
C VAL A 25 -1.32 12.33 1.04
N LEU A 26 -0.23 11.67 1.41
CA LEU A 26 1.04 12.29 1.74
C LEU A 26 1.91 12.26 0.47
N ARG A 27 2.05 13.40 -0.19
CA ARG A 27 2.71 13.51 -1.49
C ARG A 27 4.22 13.33 -1.38
N GLY A 28 4.77 12.39 -2.15
CA GLY A 28 6.20 12.13 -2.20
C GLY A 28 6.82 11.60 -0.90
N PHE A 29 6.02 11.25 0.09
CA PHE A 29 6.45 10.89 1.46
C PHE A 29 7.52 9.80 1.50
N ALA A 30 7.43 8.81 0.62
CA ALA A 30 8.36 7.68 0.58
C ALA A 30 9.62 7.92 -0.28
N ARG A 31 9.76 9.10 -0.93
CA ARG A 31 10.87 9.36 -1.88
C ARG A 31 12.24 9.29 -1.22
N SER A 32 12.39 9.85 -0.04
CA SER A 32 13.67 9.83 0.70
C SER A 32 14.12 8.44 1.13
N MET A 33 13.20 7.46 1.14
CA MET A 33 13.45 6.07 1.51
C MET A 33 13.41 5.12 0.31
N GLN A 34 13.24 5.62 -0.91
CA GLN A 34 12.92 4.80 -2.09
C GLN A 34 13.95 3.69 -2.34
N ASP A 35 15.24 3.96 -2.21
CA ASP A 35 16.29 3.00 -2.53
C ASP A 35 16.28 1.83 -1.54
N GLU A 36 16.14 2.13 -0.25
CA GLU A 36 15.99 1.12 0.80
C GLU A 36 14.71 0.30 0.61
N LEU A 37 13.58 0.96 0.33
CA LEU A 37 12.31 0.29 0.09
C LEU A 37 12.36 -0.63 -1.13
N LEU A 38 13.00 -0.20 -2.23
CA LEU A 38 13.13 -1.02 -3.43
C LEU A 38 14.05 -2.22 -3.22
N ALA A 39 15.15 -2.05 -2.48
CA ALA A 39 16.03 -3.16 -2.10
C ALA A 39 15.27 -4.20 -1.28
N ASP A 40 14.49 -3.76 -0.29
CA ASP A 40 13.68 -4.64 0.56
C ASP A 40 12.52 -5.31 -0.22
N VAL A 41 11.88 -4.60 -1.15
CA VAL A 41 10.90 -5.19 -2.08
C VAL A 41 11.53 -6.35 -2.87
N HIS A 42 12.72 -6.14 -3.43
CA HIS A 42 13.42 -7.18 -4.18
C HIS A 42 13.79 -8.37 -3.30
N ALA A 43 14.25 -8.14 -2.07
CA ALA A 43 14.57 -9.20 -1.11
C ALA A 43 13.32 -10.03 -0.75
N VAL A 44 12.18 -9.37 -0.47
CA VAL A 44 10.92 -10.08 -0.19
C VAL A 44 10.45 -10.88 -1.38
N ILE A 45 10.47 -10.31 -2.60
CA ILE A 45 10.07 -11.00 -3.83
C ILE A 45 11.00 -12.18 -4.13
N GLY A 46 12.30 -12.06 -3.86
CA GLY A 46 13.26 -13.14 -3.98
C GLY A 46 12.96 -14.32 -3.04
N ALA A 47 12.52 -14.02 -1.81
CA ALA A 47 12.18 -15.02 -0.80
C ALA A 47 10.75 -15.59 -0.97
N ALA A 48 9.80 -14.80 -1.42
CA ALA A 48 8.41 -15.17 -1.69
C ALA A 48 7.97 -14.56 -3.03
N PRO A 49 8.08 -15.30 -4.16
CA PRO A 49 7.82 -14.78 -5.49
C PRO A 49 6.38 -14.27 -5.68
N LEU A 50 6.26 -13.22 -6.50
CA LEU A 50 4.96 -12.68 -6.92
C LEU A 50 4.16 -13.71 -7.71
N ARG A 51 2.87 -13.78 -7.45
CA ARG A 51 1.93 -14.66 -8.15
C ARG A 51 0.56 -14.02 -8.35
N HIS A 52 -0.14 -14.45 -9.37
CA HIS A 52 -1.53 -14.03 -9.58
C HIS A 52 -2.47 -14.94 -8.80
N LEU A 53 -3.14 -14.38 -7.81
CA LEU A 53 -4.13 -15.10 -7.02
C LEU A 53 -5.43 -15.31 -7.82
N ILE A 54 -6.26 -16.22 -7.34
CA ILE A 54 -7.57 -16.54 -7.93
C ILE A 54 -8.65 -16.05 -6.97
N THR A 55 -9.66 -15.36 -7.48
CA THR A 55 -10.85 -14.99 -6.69
C THR A 55 -11.65 -16.24 -6.29
N PRO A 56 -12.53 -16.17 -5.27
CA PRO A 56 -13.41 -17.29 -4.92
C PRO A 56 -14.26 -17.78 -6.10
N GLY A 57 -14.60 -16.90 -7.02
CA GLY A 57 -15.30 -17.23 -8.29
C GLY A 57 -14.43 -17.83 -9.39
N GLY A 58 -13.13 -18.07 -9.12
CA GLY A 58 -12.21 -18.71 -10.09
C GLY A 58 -11.56 -17.76 -11.10
N LEU A 59 -11.76 -16.43 -11.00
CA LEU A 59 -11.14 -15.46 -11.89
C LEU A 59 -9.70 -15.17 -11.43
N ARG A 60 -8.75 -15.22 -12.37
CA ARG A 60 -7.36 -14.81 -12.12
C ARG A 60 -7.27 -13.30 -11.96
N MET A 61 -6.65 -12.84 -10.89
CA MET A 61 -6.42 -11.41 -10.64
C MET A 61 -5.36 -10.87 -11.60
N SER A 62 -5.56 -9.66 -12.13
CA SER A 62 -4.61 -9.02 -13.06
C SER A 62 -3.35 -8.50 -12.35
N VAL A 63 -3.40 -8.33 -11.03
CA VAL A 63 -2.29 -7.87 -10.20
C VAL A 63 -1.54 -9.08 -9.65
N ALA A 64 -0.21 -9.09 -9.78
CA ALA A 64 0.62 -10.10 -9.15
C ALA A 64 0.94 -9.69 -7.71
N MET A 65 0.90 -10.63 -6.77
CA MET A 65 0.94 -10.34 -5.33
C MET A 65 1.91 -11.25 -4.58
N THR A 66 2.50 -10.73 -3.51
CA THR A 66 3.17 -11.48 -2.45
C THR A 66 2.99 -10.76 -1.12
N ASN A 67 3.48 -11.34 -0.04
CA ASN A 67 3.33 -10.80 1.29
C ASN A 67 4.65 -10.85 2.08
N CYS A 68 4.75 -9.99 3.10
CA CYS A 68 5.69 -10.14 4.20
C CYS A 68 5.04 -9.71 5.52
N GLY A 69 5.62 -10.16 6.64
CA GLY A 69 5.11 -9.94 7.99
C GLY A 69 4.66 -11.23 8.66
N ALA A 70 4.02 -11.11 9.81
CA ALA A 70 3.50 -12.24 10.58
C ALA A 70 2.31 -12.93 9.89
N LEU A 71 1.59 -12.20 9.05
CA LEU A 71 0.42 -12.63 8.31
C LEU A 71 0.53 -12.21 6.85
N GLY A 72 0.00 -13.04 5.94
CA GLY A 72 -0.15 -12.71 4.54
C GLY A 72 -1.58 -12.91 4.07
N TRP A 73 -2.09 -11.97 3.27
CA TRP A 73 -3.39 -12.06 2.65
C TRP A 73 -3.33 -13.01 1.45
N VAL A 74 -4.29 -13.93 1.40
CA VAL A 74 -4.41 -14.91 0.31
C VAL A 74 -5.84 -14.98 -0.19
N SER A 75 -5.97 -15.42 -1.44
CA SER A 75 -7.24 -15.63 -2.13
C SER A 75 -7.19 -16.92 -2.92
N ASP A 76 -8.17 -17.76 -2.72
CA ASP A 76 -8.42 -18.98 -3.50
C ASP A 76 -9.93 -19.30 -3.49
N ARG A 77 -10.32 -20.46 -3.98
CA ARG A 77 -11.74 -20.89 -4.00
C ARG A 77 -12.40 -20.95 -2.61
N ARG A 78 -11.61 -21.00 -1.52
CA ARG A 78 -12.09 -21.01 -0.13
C ARG A 78 -12.38 -19.60 0.40
N GLY A 79 -12.03 -18.55 -0.34
CA GLY A 79 -12.28 -17.15 0.04
C GLY A 79 -11.01 -16.36 0.27
N TYR A 80 -11.22 -15.14 0.78
CA TYR A 80 -10.18 -14.20 1.18
C TYR A 80 -9.86 -14.39 2.66
N ARG A 81 -8.57 -14.40 3.03
CA ARG A 81 -8.15 -14.57 4.42
C ARG A 81 -6.69 -14.22 4.65
N TYR A 82 -6.36 -13.99 5.91
CA TYR A 82 -4.97 -13.91 6.36
C TYR A 82 -4.48 -15.27 6.88
N VAL A 83 -3.26 -15.63 6.53
CA VAL A 83 -2.61 -16.89 6.95
C VAL A 83 -1.17 -16.63 7.38
N ARG A 84 -0.67 -17.41 8.35
CA ARG A 84 0.71 -17.33 8.85
C ARG A 84 1.72 -17.99 7.91
N VAL A 85 1.27 -19.00 7.18
CA VAL A 85 2.09 -19.83 6.30
C VAL A 85 1.64 -19.60 4.86
N ASP A 86 2.59 -19.31 3.99
CA ASP A 86 2.35 -19.23 2.55
C ASP A 86 1.90 -20.60 2.03
N PRO A 87 0.68 -20.74 1.51
CA PRO A 87 0.12 -22.02 1.13
C PRO A 87 0.82 -22.69 -0.07
N GLU A 88 1.56 -21.93 -0.89
CA GLU A 88 2.31 -22.46 -2.01
C GLU A 88 3.71 -22.92 -1.59
N ARG A 89 4.36 -22.20 -0.67
CA ARG A 89 5.70 -22.51 -0.20
C ARG A 89 5.71 -23.46 0.99
N GLY A 90 4.60 -23.56 1.74
CA GLY A 90 4.54 -24.33 2.98
C GLY A 90 5.44 -23.77 4.09
N ALA A 91 5.86 -22.50 4.01
CA ALA A 91 6.76 -21.83 4.93
C ALA A 91 6.16 -20.48 5.38
N PRO A 92 6.58 -19.94 6.54
CA PRO A 92 6.18 -18.60 6.96
C PRO A 92 6.51 -17.56 5.87
N TRP A 93 5.73 -16.48 5.84
CA TRP A 93 6.06 -15.32 5.02
C TRP A 93 7.41 -14.74 5.42
N PRO A 94 8.15 -14.07 4.51
CA PRO A 94 9.35 -13.32 4.88
C PRO A 94 9.01 -12.31 5.98
N SER A 95 9.95 -12.09 6.90
CA SER A 95 9.80 -11.04 7.91
C SER A 95 9.58 -9.69 7.25
N MET A 96 8.79 -8.83 7.89
CA MET A 96 8.60 -7.45 7.41
C MET A 96 9.91 -6.68 7.59
N PRO A 97 10.48 -6.08 6.53
CA PRO A 97 11.68 -5.27 6.62
C PRO A 97 11.52 -4.09 7.58
N ALA A 98 12.61 -3.68 8.22
CA ALA A 98 12.60 -2.54 9.15
C ALA A 98 12.21 -1.23 8.46
N SER A 99 12.65 -1.01 7.21
CA SER A 99 12.26 0.15 6.40
C SER A 99 10.73 0.23 6.19
N PHE A 100 10.09 -0.91 5.95
CA PHE A 100 8.64 -1.00 5.76
C PHE A 100 7.89 -0.61 7.03
N THR A 101 8.29 -1.19 8.17
CA THR A 101 7.67 -0.88 9.47
C THR A 101 7.85 0.59 9.83
N ARG A 102 9.07 1.13 9.64
CA ARG A 102 9.39 2.55 9.90
C ARG A 102 8.55 3.48 9.03
N LEU A 103 8.51 3.24 7.71
CA LEU A 103 7.72 4.06 6.80
C LEU A 103 6.22 4.04 7.16
N ALA A 104 5.66 2.85 7.40
CA ALA A 104 4.26 2.69 7.73
C ALA A 104 3.89 3.42 9.03
N ALA A 105 4.71 3.31 10.07
CA ALA A 105 4.51 4.01 11.35
C ALA A 105 4.58 5.54 11.18
N LEU A 106 5.60 6.05 10.47
CA LEU A 106 5.74 7.49 10.21
C LEU A 106 4.58 8.05 9.39
N ALA A 107 4.16 7.36 8.32
CA ALA A 107 3.05 7.79 7.50
C ALA A 107 1.72 7.80 8.27
N ALA A 108 1.47 6.77 9.08
CA ALA A 108 0.29 6.70 9.92
C ALA A 108 0.26 7.83 10.96
N SER A 109 1.38 8.09 11.66
CA SER A 109 1.51 9.19 12.62
C SER A 109 1.29 10.55 11.95
N SER A 110 1.89 10.79 10.76
CA SER A 110 1.65 12.01 9.97
C SER A 110 0.19 12.20 9.56
N ALA A 111 -0.60 11.14 9.56
CA ALA A 111 -2.04 11.16 9.27
C ALA A 111 -2.90 11.14 10.57
N GLY A 112 -2.30 11.29 11.75
CA GLY A 112 -3.00 11.32 13.04
C GLY A 112 -3.30 9.95 13.64
N PHE A 113 -2.69 8.86 13.13
CA PHE A 113 -2.85 7.51 13.65
C PHE A 113 -1.58 7.06 14.38
N GLU A 114 -1.47 7.43 15.64
CA GLU A 114 -0.30 7.12 16.47
C GLU A 114 -0.20 5.63 16.82
N GLY A 115 1.02 5.14 16.98
CA GLY A 115 1.28 3.78 17.44
C GLY A 115 0.89 2.67 16.45
N PHE A 116 0.79 3.00 15.14
CA PHE A 116 0.51 2.00 14.12
C PHE A 116 1.71 1.06 13.94
N GLY A 117 1.50 -0.21 14.27
CA GLY A 117 2.44 -1.30 14.01
C GLY A 117 1.77 -2.33 13.09
N PRO A 118 2.10 -2.38 11.80
CA PRO A 118 1.54 -3.37 10.89
C PRO A 118 2.11 -4.76 11.18
N ASP A 119 1.29 -5.79 11.01
CA ASP A 119 1.69 -7.20 11.08
C ASP A 119 1.60 -7.91 9.73
N ALA A 120 1.06 -7.23 8.72
CA ALA A 120 0.94 -7.69 7.35
C ALA A 120 1.27 -6.58 6.36
N CYS A 121 2.04 -6.91 5.33
CA CYS A 121 2.25 -6.08 4.15
C CYS A 121 1.95 -6.90 2.90
N LEU A 122 0.94 -6.49 2.14
CA LEU A 122 0.65 -7.02 0.81
C LEU A 122 1.42 -6.20 -0.23
N ILE A 123 2.27 -6.87 -1.00
CA ILE A 123 3.03 -6.28 -2.11
C ILE A 123 2.31 -6.61 -3.41
N ASN A 124 1.86 -5.59 -4.10
CA ASN A 124 1.12 -5.68 -5.37
C ASN A 124 2.00 -5.16 -6.52
N ARG A 125 2.20 -5.96 -7.56
CA ARG A 125 2.80 -5.52 -8.82
C ARG A 125 1.72 -5.36 -9.89
N TYR A 126 1.62 -4.14 -10.40
CA TYR A 126 0.77 -3.81 -11.55
C TYR A 126 1.66 -3.65 -12.78
N GLU A 127 1.29 -4.32 -13.84
CA GLU A 127 1.78 -4.08 -15.20
C GLU A 127 0.73 -3.28 -15.97
N PRO A 128 1.05 -2.63 -17.11
CA PRO A 128 0.06 -1.93 -17.91
C PRO A 128 -1.20 -2.76 -18.17
N GLY A 129 -2.37 -2.13 -18.01
CA GLY A 129 -3.67 -2.81 -18.09
C GLY A 129 -4.14 -3.47 -16.78
N ALA A 130 -3.25 -3.78 -15.83
CA ALA A 130 -3.64 -4.35 -14.54
C ALA A 130 -4.45 -3.34 -13.70
N LYS A 131 -5.47 -3.83 -13.01
CA LYS A 131 -6.41 -3.02 -12.23
C LYS A 131 -6.83 -3.74 -10.96
N LEU A 132 -7.35 -2.98 -10.00
CA LEU A 132 -8.02 -3.49 -8.83
C LEU A 132 -9.42 -2.85 -8.73
N SER A 133 -10.46 -3.65 -8.88
CA SER A 133 -11.85 -3.17 -8.81
C SER A 133 -12.18 -2.59 -7.45
N LEU A 134 -13.21 -1.75 -7.34
CA LEU A 134 -13.68 -1.22 -6.07
C LEU A 134 -13.96 -2.36 -5.08
N HIS A 135 -13.34 -2.30 -3.91
CA HIS A 135 -13.46 -3.26 -2.82
C HIS A 135 -13.29 -2.54 -1.47
N GLN A 136 -13.53 -3.26 -0.41
CA GLN A 136 -13.23 -2.84 0.96
C GLN A 136 -12.21 -3.82 1.52
N ASP A 137 -11.26 -3.31 2.31
CA ASP A 137 -10.40 -4.11 3.16
C ASP A 137 -11.15 -4.42 4.45
N ARG A 138 -11.70 -5.63 4.52
CA ARG A 138 -12.56 -6.09 5.62
C ARG A 138 -12.25 -7.49 6.14
N ASP A 139 -11.11 -8.03 5.71
CA ASP A 139 -10.68 -9.37 6.14
C ASP A 139 -9.82 -9.31 7.40
N GLU A 140 -9.50 -8.10 7.89
CA GLU A 140 -8.77 -7.85 9.12
C GLU A 140 -9.69 -7.96 10.35
N HIS A 141 -9.08 -8.24 11.51
CA HIS A 141 -9.78 -8.28 12.80
C HIS A 141 -9.76 -6.95 13.56
N ASP A 142 -8.84 -6.05 13.20
CA ASP A 142 -8.68 -4.75 13.86
C ASP A 142 -8.98 -3.60 12.88
N TYR A 143 -10.21 -3.11 12.91
CA TYR A 143 -10.61 -1.92 12.14
C TYR A 143 -10.28 -0.60 12.84
N GLY A 144 -9.79 -0.62 14.07
CA GLY A 144 -9.27 0.57 14.77
C GLY A 144 -7.94 1.04 14.18
N ALA A 145 -7.18 0.14 13.56
CA ALA A 145 -5.93 0.47 12.90
C ALA A 145 -6.17 1.03 11.49
N PRO A 146 -5.36 2.03 11.04
CA PRO A 146 -5.43 2.54 9.68
C PRO A 146 -4.85 1.54 8.67
N ILE A 147 -5.03 1.86 7.39
CA ILE A 147 -4.31 1.26 6.27
C ILE A 147 -3.33 2.31 5.74
N VAL A 148 -2.10 1.87 5.46
CA VAL A 148 -1.07 2.68 4.80
C VAL A 148 -0.73 2.04 3.47
N SER A 149 -0.83 2.80 2.38
CA SER A 149 -0.64 2.33 1.01
C SER A 149 0.39 3.17 0.28
N VAL A 150 1.53 2.59 -0.06
CA VAL A 150 2.67 3.25 -0.71
C VAL A 150 2.67 2.96 -2.20
N SER A 151 2.91 3.98 -3.02
CA SER A 151 3.01 3.86 -4.48
C SER A 151 4.45 4.05 -4.94
N LEU A 152 5.00 3.09 -5.67
CA LEU A 152 6.34 3.13 -6.25
C LEU A 152 6.25 2.81 -7.76
N GLY A 153 6.96 3.54 -8.61
CA GLY A 153 7.00 3.32 -10.06
C GLY A 153 5.98 4.13 -10.83
N LEU A 154 5.32 3.53 -11.81
CA LEU A 154 4.37 4.20 -12.70
C LEU A 154 3.22 4.87 -11.93
N PRO A 155 2.77 6.05 -12.37
CA PRO A 155 1.61 6.70 -11.78
C PRO A 155 0.33 5.88 -12.00
N ALA A 156 -0.55 5.88 -11.00
CA ALA A 156 -1.84 5.19 -11.07
C ALA A 156 -3.00 6.09 -10.67
N VAL A 157 -4.19 5.82 -11.15
CA VAL A 157 -5.41 6.49 -10.70
C VAL A 157 -6.05 5.65 -9.60
N PHE A 158 -5.97 6.15 -8.37
CA PHE A 158 -6.62 5.60 -7.20
C PHE A 158 -8.07 6.08 -7.14
N LEU A 159 -8.97 5.15 -6.88
CA LEU A 159 -10.39 5.41 -6.67
C LEU A 159 -10.66 5.36 -5.17
N PHE A 160 -11.26 6.41 -4.62
CA PHE A 160 -11.68 6.46 -3.22
C PHE A 160 -13.16 6.83 -3.14
N GLY A 161 -14.00 5.87 -2.82
CA GLY A 161 -15.46 5.99 -2.81
C GLY A 161 -16.03 6.27 -1.40
N GLY A 162 -17.30 5.97 -1.21
CA GLY A 162 -18.00 6.05 0.06
C GLY A 162 -18.05 4.70 0.78
N SER A 163 -19.00 4.59 1.73
CA SER A 163 -19.26 3.37 2.49
C SER A 163 -20.05 2.33 1.69
N MET A 164 -20.74 2.74 0.63
CA MET A 164 -21.46 1.86 -0.28
C MET A 164 -20.74 1.76 -1.63
N ARG A 165 -20.81 0.59 -2.26
CA ARG A 165 -20.17 0.35 -3.56
C ARG A 165 -20.70 1.26 -4.68
N ALA A 166 -21.95 1.72 -4.56
CA ALA A 166 -22.60 2.60 -5.52
C ALA A 166 -22.22 4.08 -5.34
N ASP A 167 -21.56 4.43 -4.24
CA ASP A 167 -21.15 5.81 -3.99
C ASP A 167 -20.13 6.26 -5.05
N LYS A 168 -20.25 7.53 -5.47
CA LYS A 168 -19.32 8.13 -6.40
C LYS A 168 -17.88 8.10 -5.84
N ALA A 169 -16.98 7.50 -6.57
CA ALA A 169 -15.57 7.49 -6.20
C ALA A 169 -14.83 8.72 -6.74
N GLN A 170 -14.09 9.39 -5.85
CA GLN A 170 -13.11 10.39 -6.20
C GLN A 170 -11.93 9.70 -6.93
N ARG A 171 -11.34 10.40 -7.90
CA ARG A 171 -10.17 9.94 -8.63
C ARG A 171 -8.97 10.77 -8.22
N THR A 172 -7.95 10.11 -7.71
CA THR A 172 -6.70 10.75 -7.29
C THR A 172 -5.54 10.11 -8.02
N ARG A 173 -4.74 10.91 -8.73
CA ARG A 173 -3.52 10.40 -9.38
C ARG A 173 -2.44 10.27 -8.32
N LEU A 174 -1.96 9.05 -8.11
CA LEU A 174 -0.82 8.73 -7.25
C LEU A 174 0.44 8.63 -8.10
N GLN A 175 1.52 9.21 -7.60
CA GLN A 175 2.85 9.18 -8.21
C GLN A 175 3.80 8.33 -7.38
N HIS A 176 5.01 8.11 -7.90
CA HIS A 176 6.09 7.47 -7.18
C HIS A 176 6.40 8.21 -5.87
N GLY A 177 6.43 7.46 -4.77
CA GLY A 177 6.67 7.99 -3.42
C GLY A 177 5.43 8.50 -2.69
N ASP A 178 4.26 8.60 -3.35
CA ASP A 178 3.02 8.99 -2.66
C ASP A 178 2.55 7.88 -1.71
N VAL A 179 2.04 8.29 -0.55
CA VAL A 179 1.46 7.38 0.44
C VAL A 179 0.03 7.79 0.74
N VAL A 180 -0.90 6.86 0.61
CA VAL A 180 -2.29 7.06 1.05
C VAL A 180 -2.46 6.43 2.42
N VAL A 181 -3.04 7.17 3.36
CA VAL A 181 -3.40 6.66 4.69
C VAL A 181 -4.90 6.85 4.87
N TRP A 182 -5.60 5.80 5.34
CA TRP A 182 -7.01 5.92 5.70
C TRP A 182 -7.35 5.02 6.89
N GLY A 183 -8.17 5.56 7.79
CA GLY A 183 -8.60 4.91 9.03
C GLY A 183 -9.83 5.58 9.62
N GLY A 184 -10.22 5.22 10.84
CA GLY A 184 -11.37 5.77 11.52
C GLY A 184 -12.64 5.73 10.66
N PRO A 185 -13.33 6.86 10.43
CA PRO A 185 -14.56 6.91 9.61
C PRO A 185 -14.38 6.43 8.18
N SER A 186 -13.15 6.51 7.67
CA SER A 186 -12.82 6.10 6.30
C SER A 186 -12.32 4.66 6.17
N ARG A 187 -12.11 3.93 7.28
CA ARG A 187 -11.45 2.62 7.29
C ARG A 187 -12.08 1.59 6.34
N LEU A 188 -13.38 1.60 6.23
CA LEU A 188 -14.16 0.65 5.40
C LEU A 188 -14.72 1.30 4.12
N ARG A 189 -14.12 2.38 3.62
CA ARG A 189 -14.54 2.96 2.34
C ARG A 189 -14.12 2.10 1.16
N PHE A 190 -14.97 2.05 0.14
CA PHE A 190 -14.63 1.39 -1.12
C PHE A 190 -13.51 2.11 -1.82
N HIS A 191 -12.51 1.37 -2.27
CA HIS A 191 -11.36 1.89 -2.99
C HIS A 191 -10.91 0.91 -4.08
N GLY A 192 -10.08 1.40 -5.00
CA GLY A 192 -9.60 0.60 -6.11
C GLY A 192 -8.54 1.34 -6.93
N VAL A 193 -8.07 0.70 -8.00
CA VAL A 193 -7.09 1.26 -8.94
C VAL A 193 -7.58 1.02 -10.36
N LEU A 194 -7.68 2.09 -11.16
CA LEU A 194 -8.01 1.98 -12.59
C LEU A 194 -6.91 1.20 -13.34
N PRO A 195 -7.21 0.70 -14.55
CA PRO A 195 -6.17 0.08 -15.39
C PRO A 195 -4.93 0.96 -15.47
N LEU A 196 -3.76 0.37 -15.15
CA LEU A 196 -2.48 1.07 -15.22
C LEU A 196 -2.21 1.46 -16.67
N ALA A 197 -1.88 2.73 -16.91
CA ALA A 197 -1.51 3.21 -18.23
C ALA A 197 -0.12 2.71 -18.63
N GLU A 198 0.11 2.63 -19.93
CA GLU A 198 1.45 2.43 -20.50
C GLU A 198 2.40 3.55 -20.06
N GLY A 199 3.66 3.21 -19.89
CA GLY A 199 4.70 4.15 -19.50
C GLY A 199 5.97 3.45 -19.05
N GLU A 200 6.98 4.24 -18.73
CA GLU A 200 8.26 3.77 -18.21
C GLU A 200 8.70 4.65 -17.04
N HIS A 201 9.11 4.02 -15.95
CA HIS A 201 9.65 4.70 -14.78
C HIS A 201 11.15 4.40 -14.67
N ALA A 202 11.97 5.42 -14.44
CA ALA A 202 13.44 5.30 -14.47
C ALA A 202 13.99 4.18 -13.57
N LEU A 203 13.39 3.95 -12.39
CA LEU A 203 13.85 2.93 -11.43
C LEU A 203 13.14 1.57 -11.57
N LEU A 204 11.92 1.54 -12.08
CA LEU A 204 11.06 0.35 -12.03
C LEU A 204 10.61 -0.12 -13.43
N GLY A 205 10.94 0.61 -14.51
CA GLY A 205 10.46 0.27 -15.85
C GLY A 205 8.93 0.37 -15.98
N ALA A 206 8.34 -0.51 -16.77
CA ALA A 206 6.92 -0.51 -17.08
C ALA A 206 6.06 -1.17 -15.99
N GLN A 207 6.24 -0.78 -14.72
CA GLN A 207 5.46 -1.33 -13.62
C GLN A 207 5.22 -0.34 -12.48
N ARG A 208 4.21 -0.64 -11.68
CA ARG A 208 3.96 -0.03 -10.38
C ARG A 208 4.00 -1.09 -9.30
N ILE A 209 4.74 -0.83 -8.23
CA ILE A 209 4.68 -1.59 -6.98
C ILE A 209 3.84 -0.80 -5.98
N ASN A 210 2.97 -1.50 -5.28
CA ASN A 210 2.21 -0.94 -4.18
C ASN A 210 2.41 -1.79 -2.93
N LEU A 211 2.75 -1.14 -1.82
CA LEU A 211 2.88 -1.77 -0.51
C LEU A 211 1.66 -1.37 0.31
N THR A 212 0.87 -2.33 0.75
CA THR A 212 -0.32 -2.07 1.60
C THR A 212 -0.12 -2.70 2.97
N PHE A 213 0.05 -1.84 3.98
CA PHE A 213 0.30 -2.21 5.36
C PHE A 213 -1.00 -2.25 6.16
N ARG A 214 -1.18 -3.30 6.95
CA ARG A 214 -2.36 -3.52 7.77
C ARG A 214 -2.00 -4.14 9.11
N ARG A 215 -2.84 -3.92 10.12
CA ARG A 215 -2.88 -4.73 11.34
C ARG A 215 -4.00 -5.73 11.17
N ALA A 216 -3.65 -6.95 10.76
CA ALA A 216 -4.62 -7.99 10.40
C ALA A 216 -4.99 -8.88 11.59
N ALA A 217 -4.07 -9.06 12.54
CA ALA A 217 -4.35 -9.81 13.77
C ALA A 217 -5.30 -9.04 14.70
N ARG A 218 -5.94 -9.79 15.61
CA ARG A 218 -6.67 -9.19 16.73
C ARG A 218 -5.69 -8.43 17.62
N ALA A 219 -6.06 -7.22 18.05
CA ALA A 219 -5.30 -6.55 19.11
C ALA A 219 -5.20 -7.49 20.31
N LEU A 220 -3.98 -7.71 20.81
CA LEU A 220 -3.82 -8.35 22.11
C LEU A 220 -4.31 -7.34 23.14
N LEU A 221 -5.40 -7.70 23.85
CA LEU A 221 -5.91 -6.94 24.99
C LEU A 221 -4.92 -6.99 26.13
#